data_47807993b8ac2077936dc04f98a6f314
#
_entry.id   47807993b8ac2077936dc04f98a6f314
#
_cell.length_a   1.000
_cell.length_b   1.000
_cell.length_c   1.000
_cell.angle_alpha   90.00
_cell.angle_beta   90.00
_cell.angle_gamma   90.00
#
_symmetry.space_group_name_H-M   'P 1'
#
loop_
_entity.id
_entity.type
_entity.pdbx_description
1 polymer ?
#
loop_
_entity_poly.entity_id
_entity_poly.type
_entity_poly.pdbx_seq_one_letter_code
_entity_poly.pdbx_strand_id
1 'polypeptide(L)'
;MPAFSWLALFFGAFYFVYGAYLPFWSLWLEGVGVSAEMIGLLLGAGMAIRFAGNLMVMGQIKGAGHLLPVTRLLSLLSLLAFLGFYLSHHLWWLVGLTLIANFIYPTLMPVGEALATRMVVQAHIDYGKVRLCGSFAFIVASTLVGALVGNFGSDWILHTMVAGLVLMLLLSWLPLSPAPQDVQGERAKASLLATLRSAPVRRFLLLTALLQGSHAAYYGFSAIYWKAQGYSGTIIGYLWAIGVVAEICMFAADKRFLQRFGAQSLFIVGAIGCVVRWVLLGASTELWVLVLGQLLHAVTFGVSHLGAVRFMTRQLPAEQLIPTQSLYAALGLGMTVAALMALCGVLFEPLGGGIFFLMVLVVLPVFFLRLRPFAPSA
;
A
#
# COMPACT_ATOMS: atom_id res chain seq x y z
N MET A 1 -7.69 9.84 25.78
CA MET A 1 -6.38 10.08 25.14
C MET A 1 -6.55 11.19 24.11
N PRO A 2 -5.62 12.18 23.98
CA PRO A 2 -5.71 13.21 22.94
C PRO A 2 -5.74 12.63 21.53
N ALA A 3 -6.49 13.26 20.63
CA ALA A 3 -6.73 12.75 19.27
C ALA A 3 -5.43 12.52 18.47
N PHE A 4 -4.47 13.43 18.55
CA PHE A 4 -3.17 13.27 17.89
C PHE A 4 -2.45 12.00 18.35
N SER A 5 -2.32 11.81 19.66
CA SER A 5 -1.59 10.67 20.22
C SER A 5 -2.30 9.34 19.90
N TRP A 6 -3.63 9.32 19.95
CA TRP A 6 -4.40 8.13 19.62
C TRP A 6 -4.20 7.73 18.15
N LEU A 7 -4.34 8.69 17.24
CA LEU A 7 -4.16 8.42 15.80
C LEU A 7 -2.71 8.10 15.44
N ALA A 8 -1.73 8.77 16.06
CA ALA A 8 -0.32 8.47 15.85
C ALA A 8 0.02 7.03 16.25
N LEU A 9 -0.51 6.57 17.40
CA LEU A 9 -0.33 5.18 17.84
C LEU A 9 -1.11 4.19 16.98
N PHE A 10 -2.34 4.52 16.56
CA PHE A 10 -3.13 3.68 15.67
C PHE A 10 -2.43 3.48 14.32
N PHE A 11 -2.03 4.57 13.64
CA PHE A 11 -1.28 4.46 12.40
C PHE A 11 0.10 3.84 12.62
N GLY A 12 0.75 4.11 13.76
CA GLY A 12 1.98 3.46 14.16
C GLY A 12 1.83 1.94 14.23
N ALA A 13 0.82 1.43 14.96
CA ALA A 13 0.56 0.00 15.08
C ALA A 13 0.16 -0.63 13.74
N PHE A 14 -0.70 0.04 12.96
CA PHE A 14 -1.07 -0.42 11.62
C PHE A 14 0.16 -0.56 10.72
N TYR A 15 0.95 0.49 10.59
CA TYR A 15 2.13 0.48 9.72
C TYR A 15 3.27 -0.36 10.25
N PHE A 16 3.35 -0.63 11.55
CA PHE A 16 4.27 -1.62 12.11
C PHE A 16 3.95 -3.02 11.60
N VAL A 17 2.69 -3.45 11.69
CA VAL A 17 2.26 -4.74 11.12
C VAL A 17 2.45 -4.76 9.60
N TYR A 18 2.12 -3.67 8.92
CA TYR A 18 2.27 -3.57 7.46
C TYR A 18 3.74 -3.58 7.01
N GLY A 19 4.66 -3.03 7.82
CA GLY A 19 6.11 -3.07 7.59
C GLY A 19 6.75 -4.45 7.80
N ALA A 20 6.08 -5.35 8.53
CA ALA A 20 6.40 -6.76 8.57
C ALA A 20 5.75 -7.51 7.39
N TYR A 21 4.47 -7.23 7.12
CA TYR A 21 3.68 -7.92 6.11
C TYR A 21 4.21 -7.67 4.69
N LEU A 22 4.28 -6.42 4.25
CA LEU A 22 4.56 -6.09 2.85
C LEU A 22 5.93 -6.58 2.37
N PRO A 23 7.04 -6.38 3.11
CA PRO A 23 8.36 -6.86 2.71
C PRO A 23 8.56 -8.37 2.84
N PHE A 24 7.95 -9.00 3.86
CA PHE A 24 8.39 -10.33 4.29
C PHE A 24 7.33 -11.42 4.24
N TRP A 25 6.05 -11.10 3.96
CA TRP A 25 5.00 -12.11 3.96
C TRP A 25 5.21 -13.21 2.90
N SER A 26 5.74 -12.83 1.74
CA SER A 26 6.13 -13.80 0.71
C SER A 26 7.24 -14.75 1.20
N LEU A 27 8.20 -14.25 1.96
CA LEU A 27 9.24 -15.08 2.58
C LEU A 27 8.70 -16.05 3.64
N TRP A 28 7.68 -15.63 4.39
CA TRP A 28 7.02 -16.54 5.33
C TRP A 28 6.28 -17.65 4.59
N LEU A 29 5.52 -17.32 3.55
CA LEU A 29 4.83 -18.30 2.72
C LEU A 29 5.81 -19.28 2.06
N GLU A 30 6.94 -18.80 1.52
CA GLU A 30 8.01 -19.65 1.01
C GLU A 30 8.58 -20.56 2.11
N GLY A 31 8.81 -20.01 3.31
CA GLY A 31 9.35 -20.75 4.46
C GLY A 31 8.46 -21.90 4.94
N VAL A 32 7.13 -21.80 4.76
CA VAL A 32 6.18 -22.88 5.06
C VAL A 32 5.90 -23.79 3.84
N GLY A 33 6.67 -23.66 2.76
CA GLY A 33 6.66 -24.56 1.61
C GLY A 33 5.66 -24.21 0.51
N VAL A 34 5.15 -22.96 0.45
CA VAL A 34 4.28 -22.50 -0.63
C VAL A 34 5.13 -22.16 -1.85
N SER A 35 4.76 -22.67 -3.04
CA SER A 35 5.45 -22.38 -4.30
C SER A 35 5.33 -20.90 -4.71
N ALA A 36 6.28 -20.41 -5.51
CA ALA A 36 6.28 -19.01 -5.99
C ALA A 36 5.01 -18.69 -6.80
N GLU A 37 4.52 -19.62 -7.62
CA GLU A 37 3.25 -19.47 -8.34
C GLU A 37 2.09 -19.25 -7.36
N MET A 38 1.95 -20.08 -6.35
CA MET A 38 0.88 -19.97 -5.36
C MET A 38 1.03 -18.73 -4.48
N ILE A 39 2.26 -18.32 -4.15
CA ILE A 39 2.52 -17.04 -3.45
C ILE A 39 1.98 -15.87 -4.28
N GLY A 40 2.28 -15.82 -5.58
CA GLY A 40 1.77 -14.77 -6.47
C GLY A 40 0.24 -14.74 -6.54
N LEU A 41 -0.39 -15.93 -6.63
CA LEU A 41 -1.85 -16.05 -6.62
C LEU A 41 -2.46 -15.61 -5.28
N LEU A 42 -1.88 -16.03 -4.14
CA LEU A 42 -2.35 -15.67 -2.81
C LEU A 42 -2.24 -14.16 -2.55
N LEU A 43 -1.10 -13.58 -2.88
CA LEU A 43 -0.88 -12.13 -2.71
C LEU A 43 -1.80 -11.33 -3.64
N GLY A 44 -1.94 -11.77 -4.90
CA GLY A 44 -2.85 -11.15 -5.86
C GLY A 44 -4.32 -11.26 -5.42
N ALA A 45 -4.79 -12.45 -5.04
CA ALA A 45 -6.14 -12.66 -4.53
C ALA A 45 -6.39 -11.84 -3.24
N GLY A 46 -5.39 -11.77 -2.35
CA GLY A 46 -5.43 -10.92 -1.16
C GLY A 46 -5.63 -9.44 -1.48
N MET A 47 -4.91 -8.91 -2.48
CA MET A 47 -5.09 -7.53 -2.92
C MET A 47 -6.46 -7.29 -3.55
N ALA A 48 -6.99 -8.25 -4.29
CA ALA A 48 -8.32 -8.15 -4.88
C ALA A 48 -9.43 -8.15 -3.82
N ILE A 49 -9.38 -9.08 -2.86
CA ILE A 49 -10.37 -9.21 -1.79
C ILE A 49 -10.36 -8.01 -0.82
N ARG A 50 -9.22 -7.38 -0.63
CA ARG A 50 -9.07 -6.13 0.14
C ARG A 50 -10.02 -5.04 -0.34
N PHE A 51 -10.20 -4.92 -1.66
CA PHE A 51 -11.13 -3.94 -2.22
C PHE A 51 -12.58 -4.24 -1.83
N ALA A 52 -13.00 -5.51 -1.87
CA ALA A 52 -14.32 -5.93 -1.42
C ALA A 52 -14.52 -5.62 0.06
N GLY A 53 -13.53 -5.93 0.91
CA GLY A 53 -13.55 -5.61 2.35
C GLY A 53 -13.73 -4.11 2.59
N ASN A 54 -12.95 -3.27 1.91
CA ASN A 54 -13.05 -1.82 2.04
C ASN A 54 -14.45 -1.31 1.66
N LEU A 55 -15.02 -1.76 0.53
CA LEU A 55 -16.37 -1.34 0.09
C LEU A 55 -17.44 -1.80 1.05
N MET A 56 -17.42 -3.06 1.45
CA MET A 56 -18.47 -3.65 2.29
C MET A 56 -18.47 -3.03 3.68
N VAL A 57 -17.30 -2.93 4.32
CA VAL A 57 -17.22 -2.39 5.68
C VAL A 57 -17.48 -0.89 5.72
N MET A 58 -16.85 -0.11 4.82
CA MET A 58 -17.08 1.33 4.78
C MET A 58 -18.53 1.68 4.41
N GLY A 59 -19.20 0.85 3.59
CA GLY A 59 -20.60 0.99 3.26
C GLY A 59 -21.55 0.79 4.45
N GLN A 60 -21.14 0.09 5.50
CA GLN A 60 -21.92 -0.15 6.73
C GLN A 60 -21.75 0.98 7.76
N ILE A 61 -20.73 1.83 7.62
CA ILE A 61 -20.46 2.93 8.56
C ILE A 61 -21.38 4.11 8.23
N LYS A 62 -22.46 4.24 9.00
CA LYS A 62 -23.48 5.28 8.79
C LYS A 62 -23.18 6.59 9.51
N GLY A 63 -22.17 6.64 10.40
CA GLY A 63 -21.84 7.84 11.16
C GLY A 63 -20.60 7.66 12.02
N ALA A 64 -20.13 8.76 12.62
CA ALA A 64 -18.90 8.81 13.41
C ALA A 64 -18.89 7.86 14.62
N GLY A 65 -20.07 7.66 15.23
CA GLY A 65 -20.21 6.76 16.37
C GLY A 65 -19.90 5.29 16.08
N HIS A 66 -19.94 4.86 14.81
CA HIS A 66 -19.60 3.49 14.40
C HIS A 66 -18.09 3.27 14.21
N LEU A 67 -17.29 4.33 14.05
CA LEU A 67 -15.88 4.19 13.68
C LEU A 67 -15.04 3.46 14.75
N LEU A 68 -15.14 3.84 16.02
CA LEU A 68 -14.38 3.17 17.09
C LEU A 68 -14.83 1.72 17.34
N PRO A 69 -16.15 1.40 17.42
CA PRO A 69 -16.59 0.02 17.50
C PRO A 69 -16.11 -0.85 16.32
N VAL A 70 -16.18 -0.33 15.09
CA VAL A 70 -15.69 -1.04 13.90
C VAL A 70 -14.17 -1.23 13.97
N THR A 71 -13.40 -0.21 14.41
CA THR A 71 -11.94 -0.35 14.60
C THR A 71 -11.60 -1.47 15.57
N ARG A 72 -12.32 -1.56 16.72
CA ARG A 72 -12.12 -2.63 17.72
C ARG A 72 -12.44 -4.00 17.15
N LEU A 73 -13.58 -4.13 16.47
CA LEU A 73 -13.99 -5.38 15.84
C LEU A 73 -12.99 -5.85 14.79
N LEU A 74 -12.59 -4.96 13.87
CA LEU A 74 -11.61 -5.29 12.84
C LEU A 74 -10.25 -5.63 13.43
N SER A 75 -9.80 -4.95 14.49
CA SER A 75 -8.54 -5.27 15.18
C SER A 75 -8.57 -6.67 15.80
N LEU A 76 -9.69 -7.02 16.47
CA LEU A 76 -9.89 -8.36 17.03
C LEU A 76 -9.92 -9.43 15.94
N LEU A 77 -10.73 -9.23 14.90
CA LEU A 77 -10.85 -10.20 13.82
C LEU A 77 -9.54 -10.35 13.03
N SER A 78 -8.76 -9.26 12.86
CA SER A 78 -7.42 -9.33 12.27
C SER A 78 -6.49 -10.19 13.11
N LEU A 79 -6.47 -9.97 14.43
CA LEU A 79 -5.66 -10.79 15.35
C LEU A 79 -6.04 -12.26 15.27
N LEU A 80 -7.34 -12.58 15.31
CA LEU A 80 -7.82 -13.97 15.21
C LEU A 80 -7.44 -14.62 13.87
N ALA A 81 -7.56 -13.87 12.75
CA ALA A 81 -7.17 -14.37 11.44
C ALA A 81 -5.67 -14.68 11.37
N PHE A 82 -4.81 -13.80 11.91
CA PHE A 82 -3.37 -14.05 11.90
C PHE A 82 -2.93 -15.13 12.91
N LEU A 83 -3.61 -15.27 14.04
CA LEU A 83 -3.42 -16.43 14.94
C LEU A 83 -3.78 -17.75 14.25
N GLY A 84 -4.75 -17.74 13.35
CA GLY A 84 -5.13 -18.92 12.57
C GLY A 84 -3.98 -19.52 11.73
N PHE A 85 -2.98 -18.72 11.31
CA PHE A 85 -1.82 -19.23 10.57
C PHE A 85 -0.91 -20.17 11.39
N TYR A 86 -0.99 -20.15 12.72
CA TYR A 86 -0.29 -21.11 13.56
C TYR A 86 -0.94 -22.49 13.59
N LEU A 87 -2.21 -22.62 13.20
CA LEU A 87 -2.97 -23.87 13.36
C LEU A 87 -2.67 -24.89 12.27
N SER A 88 -2.35 -24.46 11.04
CA SER A 88 -2.06 -25.37 9.95
C SER A 88 -1.34 -24.65 8.81
N HIS A 89 -0.42 -25.37 8.15
CA HIS A 89 0.23 -24.94 6.91
C HIS A 89 -0.35 -25.65 5.68
N HIS A 90 -1.49 -26.35 5.82
CA HIS A 90 -2.17 -26.94 4.67
C HIS A 90 -2.61 -25.86 3.67
N LEU A 91 -2.34 -26.05 2.38
CA LEU A 91 -2.53 -25.03 1.35
C LEU A 91 -3.91 -24.37 1.37
N TRP A 92 -4.98 -25.14 1.42
CA TRP A 92 -6.35 -24.60 1.42
C TRP A 92 -6.68 -23.81 2.71
N TRP A 93 -6.04 -24.16 3.83
CA TRP A 93 -6.12 -23.39 5.07
C TRP A 93 -5.45 -22.02 4.89
N LEU A 94 -4.25 -22.00 4.31
CA LEU A 94 -3.51 -20.77 4.01
C LEU A 94 -4.29 -19.89 3.02
N VAL A 95 -4.90 -20.49 1.99
CA VAL A 95 -5.78 -19.76 1.04
C VAL A 95 -6.93 -19.09 1.77
N GLY A 96 -7.70 -19.83 2.56
CA GLY A 96 -8.84 -19.30 3.30
C GLY A 96 -8.45 -18.17 4.25
N LEU A 97 -7.40 -18.37 5.06
CA LEU A 97 -6.91 -17.36 5.99
C LEU A 97 -6.33 -16.14 5.29
N THR A 98 -5.62 -16.32 4.17
CA THR A 98 -5.10 -15.19 3.39
C THR A 98 -6.23 -14.30 2.88
N LEU A 99 -7.31 -14.89 2.38
CA LEU A 99 -8.48 -14.13 1.92
C LEU A 99 -9.17 -13.41 3.10
N ILE A 100 -9.38 -14.11 4.21
CA ILE A 100 -10.01 -13.53 5.42
C ILE A 100 -9.15 -12.39 5.98
N ALA A 101 -7.84 -12.61 6.17
CA ALA A 101 -6.92 -11.62 6.69
C ALA A 101 -6.85 -10.37 5.82
N ASN A 102 -6.79 -10.55 4.48
CA ASN A 102 -6.74 -9.43 3.54
C ASN A 102 -8.10 -8.74 3.33
N PHE A 103 -9.22 -9.39 3.63
CA PHE A 103 -10.53 -8.75 3.70
C PHE A 103 -10.64 -7.82 4.92
N ILE A 104 -10.08 -8.23 6.07
CA ILE A 104 -10.30 -7.57 7.37
C ILE A 104 -9.20 -6.55 7.68
N TYR A 105 -7.94 -6.98 7.74
CA TYR A 105 -6.84 -6.16 8.25
C TYR A 105 -6.63 -4.85 7.46
N PRO A 106 -6.53 -4.84 6.13
CA PRO A 106 -6.30 -3.61 5.39
C PRO A 106 -7.48 -2.61 5.47
N THR A 107 -8.67 -3.08 5.83
CA THR A 107 -9.87 -2.24 5.99
C THR A 107 -9.77 -1.31 7.21
N LEU A 108 -8.89 -1.62 8.17
CA LEU A 108 -8.55 -0.71 9.26
C LEU A 108 -7.98 0.62 8.75
N MET A 109 -7.32 0.61 7.59
CA MET A 109 -6.74 1.84 7.01
C MET A 109 -7.82 2.88 6.65
N PRO A 110 -8.83 2.61 5.79
CA PRO A 110 -9.85 3.60 5.48
C PRO A 110 -10.71 3.98 6.70
N VAL A 111 -10.88 3.10 7.69
CA VAL A 111 -11.55 3.45 8.96
C VAL A 111 -10.71 4.45 9.75
N GLY A 112 -9.39 4.22 9.85
CA GLY A 112 -8.45 5.16 10.48
C GLY A 112 -8.38 6.52 9.77
N GLU A 113 -8.42 6.53 8.43
CA GLU A 113 -8.49 7.76 7.62
C GLU A 113 -9.79 8.53 7.89
N ALA A 114 -10.92 7.84 8.02
CA ALA A 114 -12.19 8.47 8.36
C ALA A 114 -12.18 9.09 9.77
N LEU A 115 -11.53 8.44 10.74
CA LEU A 115 -11.28 8.99 12.08
C LEU A 115 -10.37 10.22 12.01
N ALA A 116 -9.24 10.10 11.29
CA ALA A 116 -8.25 11.18 11.17
C ALA A 116 -8.86 12.43 10.52
N THR A 117 -9.63 12.27 9.45
CA THR A 117 -10.30 13.38 8.77
C THR A 117 -11.24 14.14 9.72
N ARG A 118 -12.00 13.42 10.56
CA ARG A 118 -12.86 14.04 11.56
C ARG A 118 -12.06 14.79 12.63
N MET A 119 -10.97 14.19 13.11
CA MET A 119 -10.13 14.80 14.15
C MET A 119 -9.33 16.01 13.62
N VAL A 120 -8.98 16.05 12.34
CA VAL A 120 -8.43 17.27 11.71
C VAL A 120 -9.39 18.45 11.89
N VAL A 121 -10.68 18.24 11.67
CA VAL A 121 -11.70 19.30 11.82
C VAL A 121 -12.01 19.60 13.28
N GLN A 122 -12.20 18.57 14.12
CA GLN A 122 -12.68 18.70 15.50
C GLN A 122 -11.58 19.10 16.49
N ALA A 123 -10.38 18.58 16.32
CA ALA A 123 -9.26 18.75 17.26
C ALA A 123 -8.07 19.50 16.65
N HIS A 124 -8.21 20.03 15.42
CA HIS A 124 -7.19 20.79 14.69
C HIS A 124 -5.82 20.08 14.65
N ILE A 125 -5.81 18.74 14.50
CA ILE A 125 -4.58 17.97 14.45
C ILE A 125 -3.88 18.13 13.10
N ASP A 126 -2.54 18.05 13.13
CA ASP A 126 -1.72 17.98 11.92
C ASP A 126 -1.70 16.53 11.39
N TYR A 127 -2.50 16.27 10.33
CA TYR A 127 -2.59 14.96 9.70
C TYR A 127 -1.25 14.50 9.13
N GLY A 128 -0.43 15.40 8.59
CA GLY A 128 0.89 15.06 8.05
C GLY A 128 1.81 14.44 9.11
N LYS A 129 1.80 15.00 10.32
CA LYS A 129 2.58 14.46 11.45
C LYS A 129 2.06 13.10 11.90
N VAL A 130 0.74 12.90 11.93
CA VAL A 130 0.14 11.59 12.24
C VAL A 130 0.60 10.53 11.23
N ARG A 131 0.56 10.86 9.94
CA ARG A 131 1.00 9.95 8.88
C ARG A 131 2.48 9.64 8.94
N LEU A 132 3.30 10.62 9.31
CA LEU A 132 4.75 10.44 9.49
C LEU A 132 5.07 9.41 10.58
N CYS A 133 4.29 9.37 11.68
CA CYS A 133 4.42 8.33 12.70
C CYS A 133 4.22 6.92 12.11
N GLY A 134 3.27 6.76 11.18
CA GLY A 134 3.08 5.51 10.46
C GLY A 134 4.29 5.11 9.62
N SER A 135 4.84 6.05 8.83
CA SER A 135 6.03 5.77 8.02
C SER A 135 7.24 5.41 8.88
N PHE A 136 7.42 6.08 10.02
CA PHE A 136 8.48 5.73 10.98
C PHE A 136 8.29 4.32 11.55
N ALA A 137 7.06 3.97 11.93
CA ALA A 137 6.75 2.63 12.42
C ALA A 137 7.00 1.53 11.36
N PHE A 138 6.72 1.82 10.08
CA PHE A 138 7.05 0.91 8.98
C PHE A 138 8.56 0.68 8.87
N ILE A 139 9.38 1.73 8.94
CA ILE A 139 10.85 1.65 8.91
C ILE A 139 11.34 0.81 10.08
N VAL A 140 10.86 1.07 11.30
CA VAL A 140 11.21 0.29 12.50
C VAL A 140 10.83 -1.18 12.31
N ALA A 141 9.62 -1.46 11.84
CA ALA A 141 9.16 -2.83 11.64
C ALA A 141 9.98 -3.56 10.56
N SER A 142 10.20 -2.96 9.40
CA SER A 142 10.95 -3.62 8.32
C SER A 142 12.40 -3.91 8.71
N THR A 143 13.05 -3.03 9.46
CA THR A 143 14.41 -3.25 9.97
C THR A 143 14.44 -4.29 11.09
N LEU A 144 13.52 -4.23 12.05
CA LEU A 144 13.41 -5.18 13.15
C LEU A 144 13.11 -6.59 12.63
N VAL A 145 12.08 -6.74 11.79
CA VAL A 145 11.70 -8.04 11.24
C VAL A 145 12.82 -8.59 10.36
N GLY A 146 13.48 -7.74 9.57
CA GLY A 146 14.64 -8.15 8.80
C GLY A 146 15.76 -8.74 9.68
N ALA A 147 16.07 -8.09 10.82
CA ALA A 147 17.04 -8.59 11.77
C ALA A 147 16.59 -9.90 12.45
N LEU A 148 15.32 -10.00 12.83
CA LEU A 148 14.76 -11.22 13.43
C LEU A 148 14.78 -12.39 12.46
N VAL A 149 14.38 -12.17 11.21
CA VAL A 149 14.42 -13.19 10.15
C VAL A 149 15.85 -13.63 9.86
N GLY A 150 16.80 -12.68 9.82
CA GLY A 150 18.20 -12.97 9.56
C GLY A 150 18.86 -13.82 10.65
N ASN A 151 18.42 -13.69 11.91
CA ASN A 151 19.01 -14.40 13.05
C ASN A 151 18.23 -15.63 13.49
N PHE A 152 16.91 -15.64 13.34
CA PHE A 152 16.02 -16.63 13.97
C PHE A 152 15.07 -17.33 12.99
N GLY A 153 15.05 -16.93 11.71
CA GLY A 153 14.21 -17.56 10.68
C GLY A 153 12.88 -16.87 10.40
N SER A 154 12.18 -17.39 9.38
CA SER A 154 10.97 -16.74 8.81
C SER A 154 9.77 -16.70 9.74
N ASP A 155 9.67 -17.58 10.73
CA ASP A 155 8.53 -17.61 11.67
C ASP A 155 8.37 -16.31 12.46
N TRP A 156 9.48 -15.59 12.68
CA TRP A 156 9.47 -14.30 13.35
C TRP A 156 8.68 -13.22 12.63
N ILE A 157 8.41 -13.41 11.34
CA ILE A 157 7.52 -12.53 10.56
C ILE A 157 6.12 -12.57 11.16
N LEU A 158 5.55 -13.78 11.29
CA LEU A 158 4.22 -13.97 11.85
C LEU A 158 4.16 -13.57 13.33
N HIS A 159 5.18 -13.92 14.13
CA HIS A 159 5.25 -13.54 15.56
C HIS A 159 5.21 -12.02 15.73
N THR A 160 5.99 -11.28 14.94
CA THR A 160 6.04 -9.81 15.02
C THR A 160 4.71 -9.19 14.58
N MET A 161 4.08 -9.73 13.54
CA MET A 161 2.76 -9.26 13.09
C MET A 161 1.69 -9.48 14.15
N VAL A 162 1.66 -10.65 14.78
CA VAL A 162 0.72 -10.95 15.86
C VAL A 162 0.95 -10.02 17.05
N ALA A 163 2.21 -9.80 17.46
CA ALA A 163 2.53 -8.84 18.51
C ALA A 163 2.04 -7.41 18.19
N GLY A 164 2.24 -6.96 16.94
CA GLY A 164 1.72 -5.68 16.48
C GLY A 164 0.20 -5.59 16.47
N LEU A 165 -0.50 -6.68 16.11
CA LEU A 165 -1.97 -6.77 16.14
C LEU A 165 -2.52 -6.79 17.56
N VAL A 166 -1.84 -7.45 18.51
CA VAL A 166 -2.19 -7.36 19.94
C VAL A 166 -2.07 -5.93 20.42
N LEU A 167 -0.96 -5.26 20.13
CA LEU A 167 -0.79 -3.84 20.46
C LEU A 167 -1.91 -2.98 19.83
N MET A 168 -2.23 -3.18 18.56
CA MET A 168 -3.29 -2.47 17.86
C MET A 168 -4.66 -2.68 18.50
N LEU A 169 -4.99 -3.92 18.89
CA LEU A 169 -6.21 -4.23 19.61
C LEU A 169 -6.28 -3.51 20.95
N LEU A 170 -5.22 -3.56 21.76
CA LEU A 170 -5.15 -2.85 23.04
C LEU A 170 -5.32 -1.34 22.88
N LEU A 171 -4.65 -0.75 21.89
CA LEU A 171 -4.76 0.69 21.58
C LEU A 171 -6.18 1.08 21.14
N SER A 172 -6.88 0.23 20.41
CA SER A 172 -8.24 0.49 19.95
C SER A 172 -9.25 0.64 21.09
N TRP A 173 -8.97 0.10 22.26
CA TRP A 173 -9.81 0.23 23.47
C TRP A 173 -9.52 1.48 24.28
N LEU A 174 -8.42 2.18 24.03
CA LEU A 174 -8.16 3.46 24.69
C LEU A 174 -9.19 4.52 24.26
N PRO A 175 -9.69 5.34 25.19
CA PRO A 175 -10.67 6.37 24.87
C PRO A 175 -10.05 7.47 23.98
N LEU A 176 -10.68 7.76 22.86
CA LEU A 176 -10.35 8.91 21.98
C LEU A 176 -11.09 10.15 22.45
N SER A 177 -10.35 11.25 22.64
CA SER A 177 -10.91 12.55 23.06
C SER A 177 -10.42 13.68 22.12
N PRO A 178 -11.34 14.51 21.58
CA PRO A 178 -12.80 14.40 21.71
C PRO A 178 -13.38 13.15 21.02
N ALA A 179 -14.58 12.74 21.41
CA ALA A 179 -15.28 11.65 20.71
C ALA A 179 -15.61 12.07 19.27
N PRO A 180 -15.49 11.15 18.29
CA PRO A 180 -15.73 11.48 16.90
C PRO A 180 -17.20 11.88 16.69
N GLN A 181 -17.43 12.99 15.98
CA GLN A 181 -18.76 13.51 15.63
C GLN A 181 -18.93 13.56 14.11
N ASP A 182 -20.17 13.58 13.66
CA ASP A 182 -20.45 13.71 12.24
C ASP A 182 -20.15 15.13 11.77
N VAL A 183 -19.49 15.24 10.62
CA VAL A 183 -19.19 16.52 9.98
C VAL A 183 -20.38 16.89 9.09
N GLN A 184 -21.00 18.05 9.34
CA GLN A 184 -22.09 18.55 8.50
C GLN A 184 -21.57 18.92 7.10
N GLY A 185 -22.33 18.57 6.05
CA GLY A 185 -22.09 19.03 4.69
C GLY A 185 -21.42 18.03 3.74
N GLU A 186 -21.66 16.72 3.89
CA GLU A 186 -21.28 15.77 2.83
C GLU A 186 -22.04 16.12 1.53
N ARG A 187 -21.29 16.62 0.54
CA ARG A 187 -21.81 16.91 -0.81
C ARG A 187 -22.26 15.61 -1.48
N ALA A 188 -23.31 15.71 -2.31
CA ALA A 188 -23.72 14.60 -3.17
C ALA A 188 -22.52 14.11 -3.99
N LYS A 189 -22.28 12.80 -3.93
CA LYS A 189 -21.16 12.14 -4.65
C LYS A 189 -21.66 11.70 -6.01
N ALA A 190 -20.86 11.91 -7.05
CA ALA A 190 -21.15 11.31 -8.35
C ALA A 190 -21.13 9.78 -8.25
N SER A 191 -21.91 9.10 -9.09
CA SER A 191 -21.89 7.64 -9.17
C SER A 191 -20.51 7.16 -9.65
N LEU A 192 -20.00 6.07 -9.05
CA LEU A 192 -18.74 5.42 -9.49
C LEU A 192 -18.78 5.06 -10.98
N LEU A 193 -19.92 4.55 -11.47
CA LEU A 193 -20.09 4.17 -12.86
C LEU A 193 -20.09 5.40 -13.80
N ALA A 194 -20.75 6.48 -13.41
CA ALA A 194 -20.74 7.72 -14.17
C ALA A 194 -19.31 8.32 -14.23
N THR A 195 -18.60 8.29 -13.11
CA THR A 195 -17.18 8.74 -13.02
C THR A 195 -16.27 7.89 -13.91
N LEU A 196 -16.44 6.57 -13.93
CA LEU A 196 -15.68 5.66 -14.77
C LEU A 196 -15.94 5.86 -16.27
N ARG A 197 -17.13 6.36 -16.66
CA ARG A 197 -17.45 6.71 -18.06
C ARG A 197 -16.72 7.96 -18.53
N SER A 198 -16.23 8.82 -17.65
CA SER A 198 -15.46 10.02 -17.97
C SER A 198 -14.12 9.67 -18.65
N ALA A 199 -13.90 10.17 -19.85
CA ALA A 199 -12.67 9.89 -20.63
C ALA A 199 -11.39 10.39 -19.92
N PRO A 200 -11.35 11.58 -19.29
CA PRO A 200 -10.22 12.01 -18.47
C PRO A 200 -9.92 11.06 -17.32
N VAL A 201 -10.96 10.59 -16.59
CA VAL A 201 -10.79 9.65 -15.47
C VAL A 201 -10.27 8.30 -15.96
N ARG A 202 -10.82 7.75 -17.05
CA ARG A 202 -10.30 6.47 -17.59
C ARG A 202 -8.83 6.53 -17.96
N ARG A 203 -8.39 7.63 -18.60
CA ARG A 203 -6.97 7.80 -18.94
C ARG A 203 -6.09 7.96 -17.72
N PHE A 204 -6.54 8.70 -16.74
CA PHE A 204 -5.88 8.81 -15.44
C PHE A 204 -5.74 7.44 -14.75
N LEU A 205 -6.83 6.66 -14.70
CA LEU A 205 -6.81 5.33 -14.09
C LEU A 205 -5.87 4.38 -14.84
N LEU A 206 -5.85 4.43 -16.18
CA LEU A 206 -4.94 3.61 -16.99
C LEU A 206 -3.47 3.97 -16.72
N LEU A 207 -3.13 5.28 -16.72
CA LEU A 207 -1.77 5.75 -16.42
C LEU A 207 -1.30 5.29 -15.04
N THR A 208 -2.15 5.49 -14.03
CA THR A 208 -1.82 5.09 -12.65
C THR A 208 -1.76 3.58 -12.48
N ALA A 209 -2.64 2.82 -13.15
CA ALA A 209 -2.65 1.37 -13.14
C ALA A 209 -1.34 0.78 -13.72
N LEU A 210 -0.85 1.33 -14.82
CA LEU A 210 0.42 0.90 -15.43
C LEU A 210 1.63 1.24 -14.54
N LEU A 211 1.69 2.46 -14.01
CA LEU A 211 2.79 2.89 -13.14
C LEU A 211 2.82 2.13 -11.82
N GLN A 212 1.70 2.07 -11.13
CA GLN A 212 1.62 1.40 -9.82
C GLN A 212 1.63 -0.12 -9.95
N GLY A 213 0.97 -0.65 -11.00
CA GLY A 213 0.98 -2.08 -11.32
C GLY A 213 2.38 -2.63 -11.54
N SER A 214 3.26 -1.83 -12.15
CA SER A 214 4.66 -2.24 -12.37
C SER A 214 5.46 -2.53 -11.09
N HIS A 215 4.95 -2.18 -9.91
CA HIS A 215 5.57 -2.53 -8.63
C HIS A 215 5.25 -3.97 -8.17
N ALA A 216 4.43 -4.72 -8.90
CA ALA A 216 3.98 -6.06 -8.50
C ALA A 216 5.16 -7.02 -8.27
N ALA A 217 6.14 -7.07 -9.19
CA ALA A 217 7.34 -7.90 -9.03
C ALA A 217 8.12 -7.54 -7.75
N TYR A 218 8.26 -6.25 -7.48
CA TYR A 218 8.95 -5.75 -6.29
C TYR A 218 8.22 -6.12 -5.00
N TYR A 219 6.92 -5.86 -4.91
CA TYR A 219 6.13 -6.12 -3.70
C TYR A 219 5.98 -7.62 -3.40
N GLY A 220 5.85 -8.46 -4.42
CA GLY A 220 5.65 -9.89 -4.23
C GLY A 220 6.93 -10.70 -4.07
N PHE A 221 7.97 -10.34 -4.81
CA PHE A 221 9.09 -11.25 -5.04
C PHE A 221 10.47 -10.70 -4.73
N SER A 222 10.64 -9.39 -4.45
CA SER A 222 11.96 -8.84 -4.18
C SER A 222 12.68 -9.51 -3.01
N ALA A 223 11.96 -9.76 -1.89
CA ALA A 223 12.56 -10.37 -0.71
C ALA A 223 12.98 -11.83 -0.96
N ILE A 224 12.14 -12.63 -1.63
CA ILE A 224 12.46 -14.01 -2.03
C ILE A 224 13.68 -13.99 -2.97
N TYR A 225 13.66 -13.14 -3.99
CA TYR A 225 14.72 -13.02 -4.96
C TYR A 225 16.05 -12.64 -4.32
N TRP A 226 16.08 -11.62 -3.48
CA TRP A 226 17.29 -11.17 -2.81
C TRP A 226 17.82 -12.19 -1.79
N LYS A 227 16.93 -12.89 -1.08
CA LYS A 227 17.32 -14.00 -0.20
C LYS A 227 17.99 -15.13 -0.99
N ALA A 228 17.43 -15.49 -2.17
CA ALA A 228 18.03 -16.49 -3.07
C ALA A 228 19.41 -16.06 -3.60
N GLN A 229 19.71 -14.75 -3.67
CA GLN A 229 21.02 -14.20 -4.02
C GLN A 229 21.98 -14.12 -2.82
N GLY A 230 21.60 -14.63 -1.65
CA GLY A 230 22.44 -14.70 -0.46
C GLY A 230 22.32 -13.50 0.49
N TYR A 231 21.43 -12.54 0.24
CA TYR A 231 21.21 -11.43 1.16
C TYR A 231 20.48 -11.87 2.41
N SER A 232 20.99 -11.43 3.58
CA SER A 232 20.33 -11.68 4.87
C SER A 232 19.01 -10.92 4.98
N GLY A 233 18.10 -11.41 5.82
CA GLY A 233 16.86 -10.70 6.15
C GLY A 233 17.11 -9.28 6.62
N THR A 234 18.21 -9.03 7.35
CA THR A 234 18.61 -7.70 7.83
C THR A 234 18.87 -6.73 6.67
N ILE A 235 19.63 -7.16 5.65
CA ILE A 235 19.90 -6.33 4.47
C ILE A 235 18.58 -6.06 3.70
N ILE A 236 17.73 -7.07 3.54
CA ILE A 236 16.42 -6.91 2.90
C ILE A 236 15.57 -5.88 3.65
N GLY A 237 15.53 -5.93 4.98
CA GLY A 237 14.83 -4.94 5.80
C GLY A 237 15.35 -3.51 5.62
N TYR A 238 16.67 -3.34 5.58
CA TYR A 238 17.28 -2.03 5.31
C TYR A 238 16.96 -1.50 3.90
N LEU A 239 16.97 -2.36 2.89
CA LEU A 239 16.61 -1.96 1.53
C LEU A 239 15.17 -1.43 1.49
N TRP A 240 14.21 -2.08 2.12
CA TRP A 240 12.84 -1.59 2.21
C TRP A 240 12.73 -0.27 2.99
N ALA A 241 13.45 -0.15 4.11
CA ALA A 241 13.51 1.08 4.90
C ALA A 241 14.06 2.27 4.09
N ILE A 242 15.14 2.07 3.32
CA ILE A 242 15.72 3.10 2.43
C ILE A 242 14.67 3.62 1.44
N GLY A 243 13.86 2.75 0.84
CA GLY A 243 12.79 3.15 -0.06
C GLY A 243 11.78 4.10 0.59
N VAL A 244 11.35 3.79 1.82
CA VAL A 244 10.40 4.63 2.57
C VAL A 244 11.04 5.94 3.02
N VAL A 245 12.31 5.92 3.45
CA VAL A 245 13.05 7.15 3.79
C VAL A 245 13.15 8.08 2.58
N ALA A 246 13.51 7.52 1.41
CA ALA A 246 13.59 8.29 0.17
C ALA A 246 12.23 8.92 -0.21
N GLU A 247 11.13 8.19 0.00
CA GLU A 247 9.78 8.68 -0.22
C GLU A 247 9.43 9.85 0.73
N ILE A 248 9.73 9.72 2.02
CA ILE A 248 9.52 10.79 3.01
C ILE A 248 10.30 12.05 2.60
N CYS A 249 11.57 11.91 2.22
CA CYS A 249 12.40 13.02 1.76
C CYS A 249 11.81 13.68 0.51
N MET A 250 11.31 12.90 -0.44
CA MET A 250 10.68 13.41 -1.65
C MET A 250 9.40 14.20 -1.34
N PHE A 251 8.50 13.70 -0.48
CA PHE A 251 7.30 14.42 -0.08
C PHE A 251 7.62 15.70 0.69
N ALA A 252 8.67 15.70 1.54
CA ALA A 252 9.14 16.91 2.21
C ALA A 252 9.68 17.95 1.22
N ALA A 253 10.30 17.49 0.13
CA ALA A 253 10.84 18.34 -0.92
C ALA A 253 9.79 18.86 -1.93
N ASP A 254 8.58 18.27 -1.96
CA ASP A 254 7.53 18.60 -2.95
C ASP A 254 7.22 20.08 -3.00
N LYS A 255 6.99 20.71 -1.85
CA LYS A 255 6.65 22.14 -1.76
C LYS A 255 7.71 23.05 -2.38
N ARG A 256 8.96 22.64 -2.39
CA ARG A 256 10.07 23.46 -2.87
C ARG A 256 10.40 23.20 -4.35
N PHE A 257 10.37 21.95 -4.79
CA PHE A 257 10.92 21.56 -6.10
C PHE A 257 9.88 21.09 -7.09
N LEU A 258 8.82 20.44 -6.64
CA LEU A 258 7.89 19.75 -7.54
C LEU A 258 6.58 20.50 -7.79
N GLN A 259 6.24 21.54 -7.01
CA GLN A 259 4.96 22.25 -7.13
C GLN A 259 4.67 22.84 -8.53
N ARG A 260 5.70 23.17 -9.28
CA ARG A 260 5.59 23.75 -10.65
C ARG A 260 5.21 22.74 -11.72
N PHE A 261 5.38 21.44 -11.47
CA PHE A 261 5.13 20.43 -12.49
C PHE A 261 3.65 20.00 -12.48
N GLY A 262 3.07 19.86 -13.67
CA GLY A 262 1.71 19.31 -13.84
C GLY A 262 1.67 17.79 -13.63
N ALA A 263 0.47 17.23 -13.49
CA ALA A 263 0.26 15.80 -13.30
C ALA A 263 0.90 14.94 -14.41
N GLN A 264 0.73 15.36 -15.68
CA GLN A 264 1.31 14.64 -16.82
C GLN A 264 2.85 14.56 -16.75
N SER A 265 3.53 15.65 -16.40
CA SER A 265 4.98 15.68 -16.28
C SER A 265 5.46 14.76 -15.15
N LEU A 266 4.74 14.73 -14.02
CA LEU A 266 5.07 13.85 -12.92
C LEU A 266 4.89 12.36 -13.30
N PHE A 267 3.87 12.00 -14.07
CA PHE A 267 3.71 10.63 -14.56
C PHE A 267 4.84 10.24 -15.54
N ILE A 268 5.29 11.13 -16.40
CA ILE A 268 6.42 10.86 -17.29
C ILE A 268 7.72 10.68 -16.48
N VAL A 269 7.99 11.54 -15.50
CA VAL A 269 9.15 11.39 -14.60
C VAL A 269 9.07 10.05 -13.84
N GLY A 270 7.89 9.70 -13.31
CA GLY A 270 7.64 8.41 -12.68
C GLY A 270 7.89 7.23 -13.63
N ALA A 271 7.46 7.33 -14.89
CA ALA A 271 7.66 6.29 -15.90
C ALA A 271 9.14 6.10 -16.25
N ILE A 272 9.89 7.19 -16.43
CA ILE A 272 11.34 7.13 -16.64
C ILE A 272 12.01 6.46 -15.43
N GLY A 273 11.64 6.88 -14.22
CA GLY A 273 12.13 6.25 -12.98
C GLY A 273 11.81 4.75 -12.92
N CYS A 274 10.60 4.32 -13.29
CA CYS A 274 10.23 2.91 -13.36
C CYS A 274 11.09 2.13 -14.34
N VAL A 275 11.27 2.63 -15.56
CA VAL A 275 12.11 1.96 -16.58
C VAL A 275 13.53 1.79 -16.04
N VAL A 276 14.15 2.87 -15.53
CA VAL A 276 15.50 2.79 -14.97
C VAL A 276 15.57 1.81 -13.80
N ARG A 277 14.63 1.91 -12.84
CA ARG A 277 14.61 1.06 -11.66
C ARG A 277 14.48 -0.41 -12.00
N TRP A 278 13.52 -0.76 -12.87
CA TRP A 278 13.26 -2.15 -13.20
C TRP A 278 14.39 -2.74 -14.06
N VAL A 279 15.03 -1.96 -14.93
CA VAL A 279 16.22 -2.41 -15.64
C VAL A 279 17.38 -2.67 -14.66
N LEU A 280 17.62 -1.78 -13.72
CA LEU A 280 18.67 -1.96 -12.72
C LEU A 280 18.44 -3.23 -11.87
N LEU A 281 17.23 -3.42 -11.34
CA LEU A 281 16.89 -4.57 -10.48
C LEU A 281 16.84 -5.90 -11.26
N GLY A 282 16.53 -5.87 -12.55
CA GLY A 282 16.57 -7.06 -13.40
C GLY A 282 17.97 -7.43 -13.90
N ALA A 283 18.84 -6.44 -14.06
CA ALA A 283 20.18 -6.64 -14.62
C ALA A 283 21.26 -6.96 -13.58
N SER A 284 21.06 -6.57 -12.31
CA SER A 284 22.10 -6.73 -11.29
C SER A 284 21.51 -6.92 -9.89
N THR A 285 22.20 -7.76 -9.12
CA THR A 285 21.94 -7.99 -7.70
C THR A 285 22.99 -7.38 -6.78
N GLU A 286 23.95 -6.62 -7.32
CA GLU A 286 24.94 -5.91 -6.53
C GLU A 286 24.27 -4.96 -5.54
N LEU A 287 24.75 -4.96 -4.28
CA LEU A 287 24.09 -4.21 -3.18
C LEU A 287 23.90 -2.72 -3.50
N TRP A 288 24.90 -2.08 -4.11
CA TRP A 288 24.82 -0.66 -4.47
C TRP A 288 23.73 -0.39 -5.53
N VAL A 289 23.50 -1.35 -6.47
CA VAL A 289 22.42 -1.27 -7.46
C VAL A 289 21.07 -1.42 -6.77
N LEU A 290 20.95 -2.35 -5.83
CA LEU A 290 19.74 -2.51 -5.03
C LEU A 290 19.44 -1.24 -4.23
N VAL A 291 20.44 -0.61 -3.60
CA VAL A 291 20.29 0.67 -2.88
C VAL A 291 19.80 1.77 -3.83
N LEU A 292 20.39 1.92 -5.02
CA LEU A 292 19.92 2.87 -6.02
C LEU A 292 18.46 2.59 -6.43
N GLY A 293 18.13 1.31 -6.64
CA GLY A 293 16.76 0.88 -6.90
C GLY A 293 15.79 1.28 -5.78
N GLN A 294 16.21 1.25 -4.51
CA GLN A 294 15.38 1.71 -3.40
C GLN A 294 15.25 3.23 -3.35
N LEU A 295 16.30 3.98 -3.61
CA LEU A 295 16.21 5.44 -3.72
C LEU A 295 15.27 5.88 -4.85
N LEU A 296 15.28 5.16 -5.97
CA LEU A 296 14.35 5.39 -7.07
C LEU A 296 12.89 5.09 -6.71
N HIS A 297 12.60 4.41 -5.59
CA HIS A 297 11.21 4.22 -5.11
C HIS A 297 10.49 5.55 -4.90
N ALA A 298 11.18 6.56 -4.39
CA ALA A 298 10.65 7.90 -4.24
C ALA A 298 10.15 8.48 -5.57
N VAL A 299 10.82 8.18 -6.69
CA VAL A 299 10.42 8.64 -8.02
C VAL A 299 9.31 7.75 -8.58
N THR A 300 9.49 6.44 -8.53
CA THR A 300 8.55 5.50 -9.17
C THR A 300 7.19 5.48 -8.48
N PHE A 301 7.16 5.43 -7.16
CA PHE A 301 5.93 5.47 -6.36
C PHE A 301 5.56 6.90 -5.97
N GLY A 302 6.46 7.62 -5.28
CA GLY A 302 6.14 8.89 -4.66
C GLY A 302 5.78 9.98 -5.67
N VAL A 303 6.61 10.22 -6.70
CA VAL A 303 6.32 11.25 -7.73
C VAL A 303 5.09 10.87 -8.54
N SER A 304 4.89 9.58 -8.87
CA SER A 304 3.69 9.11 -9.56
C SER A 304 2.43 9.31 -8.72
N HIS A 305 2.48 9.02 -7.43
CA HIS A 305 1.37 9.26 -6.49
C HIS A 305 1.05 10.75 -6.35
N LEU A 306 2.08 11.59 -6.27
CA LEU A 306 1.91 13.05 -6.27
C LEU A 306 1.23 13.54 -7.55
N GLY A 307 1.59 12.98 -8.71
CA GLY A 307 0.92 13.22 -9.99
C GLY A 307 -0.57 12.87 -9.92
N ALA A 308 -0.89 11.72 -9.30
CA ALA A 308 -2.28 11.28 -9.11
C ALA A 308 -3.07 12.24 -8.20
N VAL A 309 -2.49 12.64 -7.07
CA VAL A 309 -3.11 13.61 -6.15
C VAL A 309 -3.34 14.93 -6.85
N ARG A 310 -2.37 15.44 -7.62
CA ARG A 310 -2.52 16.71 -8.37
C ARG A 310 -3.57 16.65 -9.47
N PHE A 311 -3.66 15.54 -10.19
CA PHE A 311 -4.76 15.35 -11.13
C PHE A 311 -6.10 15.45 -10.43
N MET A 312 -6.28 14.69 -9.36
CA MET A 312 -7.53 14.64 -8.62
C MET A 312 -7.91 15.98 -7.99
N THR A 313 -6.94 16.72 -7.43
CA THR A 313 -7.23 17.97 -6.71
C THR A 313 -7.31 19.20 -7.59
N ARG A 314 -6.67 19.22 -8.77
CA ARG A 314 -6.58 20.42 -9.63
C ARG A 314 -7.36 20.31 -10.93
N GLN A 315 -7.71 19.10 -11.38
CA GLN A 315 -8.30 18.90 -12.69
C GLN A 315 -9.70 18.26 -12.62
N LEU A 316 -10.11 17.69 -11.47
CA LEU A 316 -11.43 17.11 -11.34
C LEU A 316 -12.45 18.10 -10.78
N PRO A 317 -13.73 18.02 -11.27
CA PRO A 317 -14.86 18.60 -10.57
C PRO A 317 -14.99 18.02 -9.14
N ALA A 318 -15.45 18.83 -8.19
CA ALA A 318 -15.49 18.47 -6.78
C ALA A 318 -16.31 17.20 -6.50
N GLU A 319 -17.42 16.99 -7.23
CA GLU A 319 -18.30 15.82 -7.12
C GLU A 319 -17.64 14.52 -7.60
N GLN A 320 -16.61 14.60 -8.47
CA GLN A 320 -15.89 13.44 -8.99
C GLN A 320 -14.64 13.09 -8.16
N LEU A 321 -14.22 13.94 -7.22
CA LEU A 321 -13.00 13.73 -6.46
C LEU A 321 -13.02 12.42 -5.68
N ILE A 322 -14.03 12.22 -4.82
CA ILE A 322 -14.15 11.03 -3.97
C ILE A 322 -14.34 9.75 -4.78
N PRO A 323 -15.26 9.71 -5.80
CA PRO A 323 -15.39 8.53 -6.66
C PRO A 323 -14.11 8.19 -7.41
N THR A 324 -13.39 9.19 -7.95
CA THR A 324 -12.11 8.94 -8.64
C THR A 324 -11.04 8.44 -7.68
N GLN A 325 -10.96 8.97 -6.46
CA GLN A 325 -10.04 8.49 -5.43
C GLN A 325 -10.32 7.00 -5.07
N SER A 326 -11.59 6.62 -4.97
CA SER A 326 -12.01 5.24 -4.74
C SER A 326 -11.61 4.33 -5.91
N LEU A 327 -11.84 4.77 -7.16
CA LEU A 327 -11.45 4.03 -8.35
C LEU A 327 -9.91 3.93 -8.50
N TYR A 328 -9.18 4.97 -8.15
CA TYR A 328 -7.72 4.96 -8.12
C TYR A 328 -7.17 3.95 -7.11
N ALA A 329 -7.73 3.93 -5.90
CA ALA A 329 -7.35 2.95 -4.88
C ALA A 329 -7.66 1.51 -5.33
N ALA A 330 -8.82 1.30 -5.97
CA ALA A 330 -9.26 -0.01 -6.43
C ALA A 330 -8.47 -0.51 -7.64
N LEU A 331 -8.39 0.28 -8.69
CA LEU A 331 -7.83 -0.12 -9.99
C LEU A 331 -6.34 0.20 -10.09
N GLY A 332 -5.93 1.42 -9.71
CA GLY A 332 -4.55 1.86 -9.82
C GLY A 332 -3.62 1.19 -8.80
N LEU A 333 -4.04 1.14 -7.53
CA LEU A 333 -3.22 0.60 -6.44
C LEU A 333 -3.56 -0.85 -6.07
N GLY A 334 -4.70 -1.38 -6.52
CA GLY A 334 -5.20 -2.69 -6.12
C GLY A 334 -5.22 -3.71 -7.25
N MET A 335 -6.27 -3.72 -8.08
CA MET A 335 -6.56 -4.81 -9.03
C MET A 335 -5.45 -5.03 -10.06
N THR A 336 -4.82 -3.98 -10.58
CA THR A 336 -3.73 -4.12 -11.55
C THR A 336 -2.49 -4.72 -10.92
N VAL A 337 -2.14 -4.27 -9.70
CA VAL A 337 -1.04 -4.88 -8.93
C VAL A 337 -1.35 -6.34 -8.64
N ALA A 338 -2.59 -6.67 -8.25
CA ALA A 338 -3.04 -8.03 -7.99
C ALA A 338 -2.85 -8.96 -9.20
N ALA A 339 -3.33 -8.55 -10.37
CA ALA A 339 -3.22 -9.32 -11.60
C ALA A 339 -1.75 -9.53 -12.02
N LEU A 340 -0.94 -8.45 -11.96
CA LEU A 340 0.48 -8.55 -12.31
C LEU A 340 1.28 -9.34 -11.27
N MET A 341 0.88 -9.34 -9.99
CA MET A 341 1.51 -10.15 -8.95
C MET A 341 1.26 -11.64 -9.17
N ALA A 342 0.03 -12.02 -9.54
CA ALA A 342 -0.28 -13.39 -9.94
C ALA A 342 0.53 -13.81 -11.17
N LEU A 343 0.63 -12.95 -12.19
CA LEU A 343 1.47 -13.20 -13.38
C LEU A 343 2.94 -13.35 -13.02
N CYS A 344 3.49 -12.47 -12.14
CA CYS A 344 4.86 -12.60 -11.65
C CYS A 344 5.09 -13.93 -10.93
N GLY A 345 4.11 -14.43 -10.17
CA GLY A 345 4.22 -15.73 -9.49
C GLY A 345 4.43 -16.88 -10.46
N VAL A 346 3.62 -16.94 -11.52
CA VAL A 346 3.75 -17.97 -12.58
C VAL A 346 5.10 -17.88 -13.31
N LEU A 347 5.61 -16.66 -13.50
CA LEU A 347 6.82 -16.40 -14.28
C LEU A 347 8.09 -16.33 -13.41
N PHE A 348 7.99 -16.40 -12.08
CA PHE A 348 9.14 -16.22 -11.21
C PHE A 348 10.14 -17.38 -11.32
N GLU A 349 9.68 -18.63 -11.32
CA GLU A 349 10.57 -19.80 -11.44
C GLU A 349 11.40 -19.79 -12.74
N PRO A 350 10.79 -19.57 -13.94
CA PRO A 350 11.57 -19.58 -15.19
C PRO A 350 12.41 -18.31 -15.40
N LEU A 351 12.03 -17.16 -14.84
CA LEU A 351 12.68 -15.88 -15.15
C LEU A 351 13.54 -15.32 -14.00
N GLY A 352 13.31 -15.74 -12.74
CA GLY A 352 13.98 -15.15 -11.60
C GLY A 352 13.87 -13.62 -11.57
N GLY A 353 15.01 -12.91 -11.52
CA GLY A 353 15.07 -11.45 -11.65
C GLY A 353 14.56 -10.89 -12.97
N GLY A 354 14.42 -11.72 -14.01
CA GLY A 354 13.87 -11.31 -15.30
C GLY A 354 12.44 -10.78 -15.23
N ILE A 355 11.68 -11.09 -14.16
CA ILE A 355 10.34 -10.52 -13.93
C ILE A 355 10.36 -8.98 -13.82
N PHE A 356 11.48 -8.37 -13.43
CA PHE A 356 11.61 -6.92 -13.41
C PHE A 356 11.62 -6.32 -14.83
N PHE A 357 12.17 -7.00 -15.82
CA PHE A 357 12.08 -6.54 -17.23
C PHE A 357 10.65 -6.59 -17.77
N LEU A 358 9.81 -7.52 -17.30
CA LEU A 358 8.39 -7.50 -17.63
C LEU A 358 7.71 -6.22 -17.12
N MET A 359 8.13 -5.73 -15.95
CA MET A 359 7.58 -4.48 -15.40
C MET A 359 7.99 -3.26 -16.23
N VAL A 360 9.12 -3.30 -16.94
CA VAL A 360 9.46 -2.29 -17.94
C VAL A 360 8.41 -2.28 -19.06
N LEU A 361 8.05 -3.44 -19.60
CA LEU A 361 7.04 -3.55 -20.66
C LEU A 361 5.68 -3.01 -20.22
N VAL A 362 5.29 -3.23 -18.96
CA VAL A 362 4.05 -2.68 -18.40
C VAL A 362 4.05 -1.15 -18.40
N VAL A 363 5.21 -0.52 -18.20
CA VAL A 363 5.32 0.95 -18.11
C VAL A 363 5.42 1.62 -19.47
N LEU A 364 5.97 0.96 -20.49
CA LEU A 364 6.20 1.59 -21.82
C LEU A 364 4.98 2.33 -22.42
N PRO A 365 3.73 1.81 -22.32
CA PRO A 365 2.57 2.51 -22.85
C PRO A 365 2.32 3.89 -22.23
N VAL A 366 2.83 4.15 -21.01
CA VAL A 366 2.66 5.46 -20.32
C VAL A 366 3.23 6.60 -21.16
N PHE A 367 4.31 6.39 -21.91
CA PHE A 367 4.95 7.42 -22.73
C PHE A 367 4.07 7.89 -23.91
N PHE A 368 3.12 7.07 -24.33
CA PHE A 368 2.19 7.37 -25.43
C PHE A 368 0.83 7.87 -24.94
N LEU A 369 0.56 7.76 -23.64
CA LEU A 369 -0.70 8.19 -23.04
C LEU A 369 -0.62 9.66 -22.59
N ARG A 370 -1.66 10.43 -22.89
CA ARG A 370 -1.81 11.82 -22.45
C ARG A 370 -3.08 11.96 -21.60
N LEU A 371 -2.97 12.67 -20.49
CA LEU A 371 -4.14 13.12 -19.75
C LEU A 371 -5.01 14.00 -20.65
N ARG A 372 -6.32 13.82 -20.59
CA ARG A 372 -7.26 14.74 -21.24
C ARG A 372 -7.74 15.75 -20.20
N PRO A 373 -7.77 17.04 -20.56
CA PRO A 373 -8.43 18.03 -19.71
C PRO A 373 -9.93 17.72 -19.62
N PHE A 374 -10.55 18.11 -18.54
CA PHE A 374 -12.01 18.19 -18.47
C PHE A 374 -12.46 19.32 -19.38
N ALA A 375 -13.45 19.06 -20.21
CA ALA A 375 -14.11 20.16 -20.92
C ALA A 375 -14.67 21.13 -19.88
N PRO A 376 -14.53 22.46 -20.06
CA PRO A 376 -15.26 23.41 -19.24
C PRO A 376 -16.73 23.02 -19.26
N SER A 377 -17.38 22.97 -18.10
CA SER A 377 -18.83 22.87 -18.04
C SER A 377 -19.40 24.07 -18.81
N ALA A 378 -20.10 23.78 -19.90
CA ALA A 378 -20.84 24.78 -20.68
C ALA A 378 -21.92 25.45 -19.82
#